data_2fc647d29b6d8181af142320d5b72e94
#
_entry.id   2fc647d29b6d8181af142320d5b72e94
#
_cell.length_a   1.000
_cell.length_b   1.000
_cell.length_c   1.000
_cell.angle_alpha   90.00
_cell.angle_beta   90.00
_cell.angle_gamma   90.00
#
_symmetry.space_group_name_H-M   'P 1'
#
loop_
_entity.id
_entity.type
_entity.pdbx_description
1 polymer ?
#
loop_
_entity_poly.entity_id
_entity_poly.type
_entity_poly.pdbx_seq_one_letter_code
_entity_poly.pdbx_strand_id
1 'polypeptide(L)'
;RQGKKVLIDCPNYQAITPMVGSLCTGEQAFSIKPGGTHKVDVVLKNDIYFCGLQADITLPEGLHIEKKSNGKMNFQYSERLSSNFAISSGVKNGIVRVALSSLPIDKIQPYKDGDGVIFSFNVVADPDFATNETSAIVFSNVLAANETTEYSLDITDAHVSVTSLKAINDAAYARLAEEVAALQKALDDAKAKVAEECPDVAENYAETVETIQSLINAIQSDLDAKNADCALTETSTLDAEAVKGVNEAIAKYLEEA
;
A
#
# COMPACT_ATOMS: atom_id res chain seq x y z
N ARG A 1 18.83 -10.27 69.60
CA ARG A 1 17.97 -11.07 68.69
C ARG A 1 18.31 -10.70 67.24
N GLN A 2 19.06 -11.56 66.54
CA GLN A 2 19.32 -11.41 65.13
C GLN A 2 18.10 -11.91 64.37
N GLY A 3 17.44 -11.02 63.61
CA GLY A 3 16.37 -11.38 62.73
C GLY A 3 16.90 -12.13 61.49
N LYS A 4 16.49 -13.39 61.27
CA LYS A 4 16.70 -14.12 60.04
C LYS A 4 15.96 -13.41 58.92
N LYS A 5 16.66 -12.90 57.89
CA LYS A 5 16.06 -12.55 56.61
C LYS A 5 15.63 -13.86 55.94
N VAL A 6 14.34 -14.06 55.82
CA VAL A 6 13.78 -15.11 54.96
C VAL A 6 13.78 -14.52 53.55
N LEU A 7 14.66 -14.98 52.68
CA LEU A 7 14.54 -14.77 51.22
C LEU A 7 13.40 -15.68 50.73
N ILE A 8 12.30 -15.09 50.42
CA ILE A 8 11.24 -15.77 49.66
C ILE A 8 11.69 -15.76 48.20
N ASP A 9 12.22 -16.89 47.77
CA ASP A 9 12.47 -17.13 46.34
C ASP A 9 11.11 -17.30 45.66
N CYS A 10 10.65 -16.27 44.96
CA CYS A 10 9.47 -16.34 44.11
C CYS A 10 9.95 -16.68 42.68
N PRO A 11 9.90 -17.96 42.26
CA PRO A 11 10.43 -18.37 40.95
C PRO A 11 9.67 -17.82 39.73
N ASN A 12 8.61 -17.05 39.93
CA ASN A 12 7.78 -16.43 38.88
C ASN A 12 7.60 -14.92 39.03
N TYR A 13 8.49 -14.23 39.72
CA TYR A 13 8.48 -12.77 39.73
C TYR A 13 9.07 -12.27 38.39
N GLN A 14 8.27 -12.18 37.38
CA GLN A 14 8.55 -11.27 36.25
C GLN A 14 8.32 -9.86 36.80
N ALA A 15 9.38 -9.08 36.91
CA ALA A 15 9.24 -7.65 37.14
C ALA A 15 8.35 -7.09 36.02
N ILE A 16 7.12 -6.71 36.37
CA ILE A 16 6.24 -6.00 35.45
C ILE A 16 6.90 -4.64 35.24
N THR A 17 7.63 -4.47 34.14
CA THR A 17 8.13 -3.16 33.73
C THR A 17 6.88 -2.32 33.40
N PRO A 18 6.63 -1.22 34.14
CA PRO A 18 5.45 -0.41 33.88
C PRO A 18 5.51 0.08 32.43
N MET A 19 4.42 -0.08 31.68
CA MET A 19 4.28 0.55 30.38
C MET A 19 4.15 2.06 30.56
N VAL A 20 5.08 2.79 30.02
CA VAL A 20 5.22 4.25 30.17
C VAL A 20 4.91 5.00 28.87
N GLY A 21 4.25 4.32 27.96
CA GLY A 21 3.86 4.87 26.66
C GLY A 21 3.59 3.80 25.61
N SER A 22 3.29 4.24 24.42
CA SER A 22 3.02 3.38 23.25
C SER A 22 3.70 3.89 21.99
N LEU A 23 4.06 2.97 21.09
CA LEU A 23 4.40 3.25 19.72
C LEU A 23 3.27 2.73 18.83
N CYS A 24 2.83 3.55 17.88
CA CYS A 24 1.84 3.16 16.89
C CYS A 24 2.16 3.81 15.53
N THR A 25 1.41 3.42 14.50
CA THR A 25 1.45 4.08 13.19
C THR A 25 0.38 5.18 13.11
N GLY A 26 0.61 6.22 12.33
CA GLY A 26 -0.33 7.33 12.16
C GLY A 26 -1.65 6.91 11.50
N GLU A 27 -1.60 5.79 10.77
CA GLU A 27 -2.75 5.11 10.16
C GLU A 27 -2.61 3.60 10.33
N GLN A 28 -3.72 2.87 10.26
CA GLN A 28 -3.73 1.42 10.46
C GLN A 28 -3.77 0.64 9.13
N ALA A 29 -4.07 1.31 8.03
CA ALA A 29 -4.09 0.70 6.70
C ALA A 29 -3.92 1.76 5.61
N PHE A 30 -3.25 1.36 4.51
CA PHE A 30 -3.24 2.13 3.26
C PHE A 30 -3.17 1.20 2.05
N SER A 31 -3.49 1.76 0.88
CA SER A 31 -3.32 1.08 -0.39
C SER A 31 -2.21 1.74 -1.22
N ILE A 32 -1.44 0.93 -1.94
CA ILE A 32 -0.34 1.40 -2.76
C ILE A 32 -0.37 0.74 -4.14
N LYS A 33 -0.10 1.50 -5.19
CA LYS A 33 0.07 0.96 -6.54
C LYS A 33 1.50 0.48 -6.75
N PRO A 34 1.74 -0.49 -7.64
CA PRO A 34 3.07 -0.88 -8.06
C PRO A 34 3.91 0.35 -8.50
N GLY A 35 5.16 0.41 -8.08
CA GLY A 35 6.04 1.55 -8.30
C GLY A 35 5.66 2.84 -7.55
N GLY A 36 4.60 2.80 -6.74
CA GLY A 36 4.13 3.95 -5.96
C GLY A 36 4.92 4.16 -4.67
N THR A 37 4.65 5.30 -4.03
CA THR A 37 5.27 5.70 -2.76
C THR A 37 4.17 6.11 -1.79
N HIS A 38 4.33 5.72 -0.51
CA HIS A 38 3.43 6.10 0.58
C HIS A 38 4.23 6.50 1.82
N LYS A 39 3.77 7.56 2.52
CA LYS A 39 4.43 8.04 3.74
C LYS A 39 3.84 7.34 4.96
N VAL A 40 4.69 6.74 5.78
CA VAL A 40 4.32 6.14 7.07
C VAL A 40 4.81 7.05 8.20
N ASP A 41 3.87 7.51 9.00
CA ASP A 41 4.15 8.27 10.21
C ASP A 41 4.22 7.34 11.42
N VAL A 42 5.26 7.50 12.24
CA VAL A 42 5.45 6.74 13.48
C VAL A 42 5.16 7.66 14.66
N VAL A 43 4.19 7.26 15.46
CA VAL A 43 3.64 8.04 16.57
C VAL A 43 4.12 7.46 17.89
N LEU A 44 4.71 8.30 18.74
CA LEU A 44 5.10 7.97 20.10
C LEU A 44 4.23 8.74 21.10
N LYS A 45 3.53 8.00 21.95
CA LYS A 45 2.91 8.54 23.18
C LYS A 45 3.75 8.12 24.36
N ASN A 46 4.18 9.07 25.16
CA ASN A 46 5.04 8.80 26.31
C ASN A 46 4.63 9.61 27.55
N ASP A 47 4.55 8.94 28.68
CA ASP A 47 4.19 9.54 29.97
C ASP A 47 5.41 10.13 30.69
N ILE A 48 6.60 9.66 30.33
CA ILE A 48 7.88 10.14 30.81
C ILE A 48 8.78 10.52 29.64
N TYR A 49 9.84 11.29 29.89
CA TYR A 49 10.79 11.61 28.83
C TYR A 49 11.72 10.44 28.49
N PHE A 50 12.12 10.40 27.23
CA PHE A 50 13.14 9.48 26.72
C PHE A 50 14.32 10.23 26.11
N CYS A 51 15.50 9.63 26.13
CA CYS A 51 16.70 10.10 25.47
C CYS A 51 17.06 9.25 24.25
N GLY A 52 16.43 8.08 24.11
CA GLY A 52 16.62 7.13 23.04
C GLY A 52 15.37 6.30 22.77
N LEU A 53 15.24 5.86 21.54
CA LEU A 53 14.19 4.97 21.07
C LEU A 53 14.78 4.03 20.02
N GLN A 54 14.50 2.74 20.11
CA GLN A 54 14.85 1.74 19.12
C GLN A 54 13.59 0.99 18.68
N ALA A 55 13.53 0.65 17.40
CA ALA A 55 12.50 -0.22 16.86
C ALA A 55 13.03 -1.07 15.69
N ASP A 56 12.53 -2.25 15.54
CA ASP A 56 12.71 -3.11 14.36
C ASP A 56 11.48 -2.98 13.46
N ILE A 57 11.68 -2.75 12.16
CA ILE A 57 10.64 -2.60 11.16
C ILE A 57 10.75 -3.77 10.19
N THR A 58 9.69 -4.55 10.08
CA THR A 58 9.55 -5.60 9.07
C THR A 58 8.59 -5.12 7.99
N LEU A 59 9.02 -5.19 6.73
CA LEU A 59 8.20 -4.83 5.59
C LEU A 59 7.76 -6.09 4.84
N PRO A 60 6.57 -6.08 4.21
CA PRO A 60 6.20 -7.11 3.24
C PRO A 60 7.19 -7.22 2.09
N GLU A 61 7.29 -8.40 1.48
CA GLU A 61 8.07 -8.59 0.26
C GLU A 61 7.58 -7.65 -0.85
N GLY A 62 8.50 -7.05 -1.60
CA GLY A 62 8.18 -6.05 -2.63
C GLY A 62 7.94 -4.64 -2.11
N LEU A 63 8.05 -4.41 -0.79
CA LEU A 63 8.10 -3.06 -0.21
C LEU A 63 9.47 -2.77 0.40
N HIS A 64 9.96 -1.56 0.21
CA HIS A 64 11.22 -1.11 0.81
C HIS A 64 11.13 0.35 1.25
N ILE A 65 11.97 0.72 2.22
CA ILE A 65 12.08 2.12 2.64
C ILE A 65 12.85 2.90 1.57
N GLU A 66 12.30 4.05 1.17
CA GLU A 66 12.97 4.97 0.25
C GLU A 66 14.40 5.29 0.71
N LYS A 67 15.33 5.34 -0.24
CA LYS A 67 16.72 5.67 0.02
C LYS A 67 17.07 7.06 -0.51
N LYS A 68 17.91 7.76 0.24
CA LYS A 68 18.56 8.99 -0.21
C LYS A 68 19.58 8.69 -1.33
N SER A 69 20.03 9.70 -2.03
CA SER A 69 21.06 9.59 -3.09
C SER A 69 22.37 8.93 -2.62
N ASN A 70 22.68 9.01 -1.32
CA ASN A 70 23.86 8.38 -0.71
C ASN A 70 23.63 6.91 -0.29
N GLY A 71 22.49 6.30 -0.66
CA GLY A 71 22.11 4.93 -0.34
C GLY A 71 21.59 4.68 1.07
N LYS A 72 21.58 5.70 1.95
CA LYS A 72 21.01 5.59 3.29
C LYS A 72 19.48 5.70 3.24
N MET A 73 18.78 5.00 4.13
CA MET A 73 17.33 5.10 4.28
C MET A 73 16.91 6.51 4.62
N ASN A 74 15.81 6.97 4.01
CA ASN A 74 15.30 8.32 4.14
C ASN A 74 14.28 8.42 5.29
N PHE A 75 14.77 8.51 6.52
CA PHE A 75 13.95 8.85 7.67
C PHE A 75 13.85 10.38 7.81
N GLN A 76 12.66 10.86 8.13
CA GLN A 76 12.33 12.27 8.33
C GLN A 76 12.05 12.51 9.82
N TYR A 77 12.68 13.54 10.37
CA TYR A 77 12.48 13.94 11.75
C TYR A 77 11.17 14.72 11.91
N SER A 78 10.47 14.50 13.01
CA SER A 78 9.40 15.40 13.41
C SER A 78 9.95 16.59 14.21
N GLU A 79 9.11 17.61 14.37
CA GLU A 79 9.43 18.80 15.18
C GLU A 79 9.58 18.49 16.69
N ARG A 80 9.16 17.31 17.14
CA ARG A 80 9.37 16.83 18.50
C ARG A 80 10.82 16.53 18.83
N LEU A 81 11.64 16.30 17.81
CA LEU A 81 13.06 15.99 17.97
C LEU A 81 13.88 17.27 17.81
N SER A 82 14.72 17.56 18.80
CA SER A 82 15.71 18.64 18.64
C SER A 82 16.74 18.28 17.57
N SER A 83 17.49 19.26 17.10
CA SER A 83 18.56 19.07 16.11
C SER A 83 19.70 18.17 16.60
N ASN A 84 19.76 17.87 17.91
CA ASN A 84 20.77 16.99 18.50
C ASN A 84 20.40 15.50 18.41
N PHE A 85 19.18 15.18 18.02
CA PHE A 85 18.82 13.78 17.76
C PHE A 85 19.38 13.32 16.43
N ALA A 86 19.90 12.11 16.41
CA ALA A 86 20.30 11.40 15.21
C ALA A 86 19.43 10.16 15.01
N ILE A 87 19.00 9.92 13.78
CA ILE A 87 18.42 8.64 13.37
C ILE A 87 19.51 7.82 12.69
N SER A 88 19.80 6.66 13.25
CA SER A 88 20.64 5.64 12.61
C SER A 88 19.79 4.46 12.21
N SER A 89 20.13 3.80 11.11
CA SER A 89 19.43 2.62 10.65
C SER A 89 20.37 1.61 10.03
N GLY A 90 20.01 0.33 10.15
CA GLY A 90 20.71 -0.80 9.55
C GLY A 90 19.75 -1.90 9.17
N VAL A 91 20.14 -2.76 8.24
CA VAL A 91 19.37 -3.94 7.83
C VAL A 91 20.10 -5.19 8.28
N LYS A 92 19.37 -6.10 8.89
CA LYS A 92 19.84 -7.43 9.23
C LYS A 92 18.72 -8.45 9.01
N ASN A 93 18.98 -9.45 8.15
CA ASN A 93 18.00 -10.50 7.82
C ASN A 93 16.64 -9.96 7.32
N GLY A 94 16.65 -8.92 6.49
CA GLY A 94 15.42 -8.29 5.98
C GLY A 94 14.70 -7.36 6.95
N ILE A 95 15.15 -7.27 8.21
CA ILE A 95 14.58 -6.39 9.23
C ILE A 95 15.37 -5.10 9.27
N VAL A 96 14.67 -3.97 9.23
CA VAL A 96 15.25 -2.64 9.36
C VAL A 96 15.24 -2.24 10.84
N ARG A 97 16.40 -2.13 11.46
CA ARG A 97 16.52 -1.54 12.79
C ARG A 97 16.71 -0.04 12.67
N VAL A 98 15.89 0.71 13.37
CA VAL A 98 16.02 2.17 13.52
C VAL A 98 16.31 2.50 14.97
N ALA A 99 17.22 3.46 15.20
CA ALA A 99 17.52 3.97 16.52
C ALA A 99 17.61 5.49 16.51
N LEU A 100 16.91 6.12 17.44
CA LEU A 100 16.98 7.52 17.77
C LEU A 100 17.86 7.70 18.99
N SER A 101 18.82 8.62 18.93
CA SER A 101 19.66 8.96 20.08
C SER A 101 20.12 10.41 20.01
N SER A 102 20.40 11.02 21.14
CA SER A 102 20.93 12.39 21.23
C SER A 102 22.31 12.44 21.90
N LEU A 103 23.17 13.34 21.39
CA LEU A 103 24.48 13.68 21.97
C LEU A 103 24.72 15.21 21.79
N PRO A 104 24.65 16.05 22.83
CA PRO A 104 24.40 15.72 24.25
C PRO A 104 22.99 15.20 24.48
N ILE A 105 22.72 14.67 25.68
CA ILE A 105 21.45 14.03 25.99
C ILE A 105 20.31 15.06 26.02
N ASP A 106 19.58 15.14 24.92
CA ASP A 106 18.30 15.84 24.81
C ASP A 106 17.14 14.88 25.10
N LYS A 107 15.97 15.43 25.34
CA LYS A 107 14.80 14.69 25.83
C LYS A 107 13.65 14.77 24.88
N ILE A 108 13.08 13.60 24.55
CA ILE A 108 11.76 13.49 23.95
C ILE A 108 10.74 13.65 25.09
N GLN A 109 10.15 14.82 25.19
CA GLN A 109 9.23 15.14 26.27
C GLN A 109 7.91 14.37 26.18
N PRO A 110 7.21 14.15 27.30
CA PRO A 110 5.86 13.63 27.29
C PRO A 110 4.95 14.38 26.31
N TYR A 111 4.15 13.63 25.58
CA TYR A 111 3.23 14.18 24.60
C TYR A 111 1.79 13.91 25.04
N LYS A 112 1.00 14.96 25.17
CA LYS A 112 -0.34 14.90 25.77
C LYS A 112 -1.46 15.12 24.74
N ASP A 113 -1.17 15.89 23.69
CA ASP A 113 -2.17 16.32 22.72
C ASP A 113 -1.66 16.18 21.27
N GLY A 114 -2.57 15.84 20.36
CA GLY A 114 -2.29 15.71 18.93
C GLY A 114 -1.82 14.33 18.48
N ASP A 115 -1.18 14.25 17.33
CA ASP A 115 -0.77 13.00 16.69
C ASP A 115 0.57 12.42 17.19
N GLY A 116 1.39 13.20 17.83
CA GLY A 116 2.62 12.73 18.48
C GLY A 116 3.67 12.11 17.58
N VAL A 117 3.67 12.41 16.28
CA VAL A 117 4.65 11.89 15.32
C VAL A 117 6.07 12.13 15.83
N ILE A 118 6.91 11.08 15.80
CA ILE A 118 8.31 11.14 16.22
C ILE A 118 9.25 11.11 15.01
N PHE A 119 8.98 10.28 14.04
CA PHE A 119 9.64 10.27 12.74
C PHE A 119 8.70 9.68 11.69
N SER A 120 9.06 9.85 10.44
CA SER A 120 8.37 9.24 9.31
C SER A 120 9.34 8.71 8.26
N PHE A 121 8.85 7.87 7.39
CA PHE A 121 9.59 7.36 6.23
C PHE A 121 8.64 7.07 5.09
N ASN A 122 9.15 7.14 3.87
CA ASN A 122 8.41 6.69 2.70
C ASN A 122 8.70 5.22 2.45
N VAL A 123 7.66 4.44 2.19
CA VAL A 123 7.76 3.13 1.57
C VAL A 123 7.55 3.25 0.08
N VAL A 124 8.29 2.46 -0.68
CA VAL A 124 8.21 2.37 -2.13
C VAL A 124 7.84 0.94 -2.47
N ALA A 125 6.84 0.76 -3.32
CA ALA A 125 6.46 -0.54 -3.85
C ALA A 125 7.27 -0.88 -5.11
N ASP A 126 7.72 -2.12 -5.22
CA ASP A 126 8.32 -2.62 -6.45
C ASP A 126 7.29 -2.61 -7.60
N PRO A 127 7.73 -2.52 -8.88
CA PRO A 127 6.82 -2.49 -10.02
C PRO A 127 5.90 -3.71 -10.15
N ASP A 128 6.31 -4.85 -9.59
CA ASP A 128 5.57 -6.10 -9.56
C ASP A 128 4.90 -6.38 -8.20
N PHE A 129 4.95 -5.42 -7.27
CA PHE A 129 4.32 -5.57 -5.96
C PHE A 129 2.85 -5.94 -6.09
N ALA A 130 2.53 -7.16 -5.69
CA ALA A 130 1.17 -7.69 -5.68
C ALA A 130 0.96 -8.46 -4.37
N THR A 131 -0.15 -8.18 -3.69
CA THR A 131 -0.57 -8.94 -2.53
C THR A 131 -1.94 -9.54 -2.80
N ASN A 132 -2.09 -10.83 -2.58
CA ASN A 132 -3.39 -11.52 -2.60
C ASN A 132 -4.03 -11.53 -1.21
N GLU A 133 -3.26 -11.17 -0.18
CA GLU A 133 -3.65 -11.10 1.22
C GLU A 133 -3.19 -9.77 1.81
N THR A 134 -3.75 -9.41 2.94
CA THR A 134 -3.33 -8.22 3.66
C THR A 134 -1.91 -8.42 4.17
N SER A 135 -0.98 -7.64 3.64
CA SER A 135 0.39 -7.55 4.15
C SER A 135 0.49 -6.40 5.14
N ALA A 136 1.38 -6.50 6.11
CA ALA A 136 1.56 -5.46 7.11
C ALA A 136 3.02 -5.06 7.26
N ILE A 137 3.25 -3.77 7.47
CA ILE A 137 4.49 -3.25 8.04
C ILE A 137 4.35 -3.37 9.55
N VAL A 138 5.27 -4.08 10.19
CA VAL A 138 5.17 -4.40 11.62
C VAL A 138 6.38 -3.87 12.35
N PHE A 139 6.14 -3.21 13.48
CA PHE A 139 7.17 -2.79 14.41
C PHE A 139 7.31 -3.82 15.53
N SER A 140 8.54 -4.12 15.88
CA SER A 140 8.87 -5.06 16.94
C SER A 140 10.15 -4.61 17.68
N ASN A 141 10.48 -5.28 18.78
CA ASN A 141 11.66 -4.97 19.59
C ASN A 141 11.79 -3.48 19.92
N VAL A 142 10.65 -2.86 20.24
CA VAL A 142 10.59 -1.44 20.57
C VAL A 142 11.05 -1.23 22.00
N LEU A 143 12.10 -0.45 22.16
CA LEU A 143 12.70 -0.07 23.45
C LEU A 143 12.86 1.45 23.48
N ALA A 144 12.48 2.04 24.60
CA ALA A 144 12.76 3.43 24.91
C ALA A 144 13.67 3.52 26.12
N ALA A 145 14.50 4.53 26.20
CA ALA A 145 15.41 4.70 27.32
C ALA A 145 15.52 6.16 27.77
N ASN A 146 15.64 6.36 29.06
CA ASN A 146 16.21 7.59 29.64
C ASN A 146 17.66 7.33 30.08
N GLU A 147 18.24 8.23 30.87
CA GLU A 147 19.66 8.14 31.28
C GLU A 147 19.98 6.90 32.12
N THR A 148 19.00 6.28 32.76
CA THR A 148 19.20 5.25 33.78
C THR A 148 18.47 3.95 33.53
N THR A 149 17.43 3.95 32.69
CA THR A 149 16.48 2.83 32.60
C THR A 149 15.99 2.63 31.19
N GLU A 150 15.86 1.38 30.75
CA GLU A 150 15.18 0.96 29.55
C GLU A 150 13.73 0.60 29.87
N TYR A 151 12.84 0.91 28.92
CA TYR A 151 11.40 0.68 29.04
C TYR A 151 10.88 -0.01 27.78
N SER A 152 9.98 -0.96 27.99
CA SER A 152 9.13 -1.47 26.92
C SER A 152 7.94 -0.54 26.72
N LEU A 153 7.50 -0.41 25.45
CA LEU A 153 6.30 0.35 25.07
C LEU A 153 5.19 -0.61 24.66
N ASP A 154 3.94 -0.14 24.79
CA ASP A 154 2.82 -0.81 24.13
C ASP A 154 2.96 -0.66 22.61
N ILE A 155 2.92 -1.79 21.90
CA ILE A 155 3.05 -1.85 20.45
C ILE A 155 1.85 -2.54 19.78
N THR A 156 0.71 -2.61 20.48
CA THR A 156 -0.50 -3.25 19.97
C THR A 156 -0.91 -2.67 18.61
N ASP A 157 -0.84 -1.35 18.45
CA ASP A 157 -1.17 -0.63 17.23
C ASP A 157 0.08 -0.24 16.40
N ALA A 158 1.22 -0.87 16.66
CA ALA A 158 2.48 -0.62 15.94
C ALA A 158 2.58 -1.47 14.67
N HIS A 159 1.54 -1.41 13.86
CA HIS A 159 1.48 -2.05 12.55
C HIS A 159 0.58 -1.24 11.61
N VAL A 160 0.78 -1.40 10.31
CA VAL A 160 -0.08 -0.85 9.28
C VAL A 160 -0.28 -1.88 8.17
N SER A 161 -1.54 -2.18 7.88
CA SER A 161 -1.92 -3.08 6.80
C SER A 161 -1.69 -2.42 5.44
N VAL A 162 -1.10 -3.15 4.50
CA VAL A 162 -0.82 -2.65 3.15
C VAL A 162 -1.53 -3.51 2.12
N THR A 163 -2.32 -2.86 1.26
CA THR A 163 -3.01 -3.51 0.15
C THR A 163 -2.42 -3.06 -1.17
N SER A 164 -2.03 -4.01 -2.03
CA SER A 164 -1.65 -3.69 -3.41
C SER A 164 -2.89 -3.39 -4.24
N LEU A 165 -2.88 -2.25 -4.92
CA LEU A 165 -3.92 -1.92 -5.89
C LEU A 165 -3.87 -2.80 -7.14
N LYS A 166 -2.76 -3.53 -7.37
CA LYS A 166 -2.60 -4.39 -8.54
C LYS A 166 -3.67 -5.48 -8.62
N ALA A 167 -3.97 -6.16 -7.53
CA ALA A 167 -4.96 -7.24 -7.54
C ALA A 167 -6.38 -6.74 -7.88
N ILE A 168 -6.76 -5.57 -7.35
CA ILE A 168 -8.04 -4.92 -7.65
C ILE A 168 -8.08 -4.50 -9.12
N ASN A 169 -7.01 -3.87 -9.59
CA ASN A 169 -6.88 -3.44 -10.98
C ASN A 169 -6.95 -4.61 -11.97
N ASP A 170 -6.22 -5.70 -11.70
CA ASP A 170 -6.19 -6.89 -12.55
C ASP A 170 -7.57 -7.57 -12.62
N ALA A 171 -8.27 -7.67 -11.48
CA ALA A 171 -9.62 -8.23 -11.42
C ALA A 171 -10.64 -7.36 -12.20
N ALA A 172 -10.55 -6.03 -12.05
CA ALA A 172 -11.38 -5.09 -12.80
C ALA A 172 -11.09 -5.16 -14.30
N TYR A 173 -9.82 -5.23 -14.69
CA TYR A 173 -9.41 -5.40 -16.09
C TYR A 173 -9.98 -6.68 -16.69
N ALA A 174 -9.84 -7.84 -16.01
CA ALA A 174 -10.36 -9.10 -16.50
C ALA A 174 -11.87 -9.05 -16.75
N ARG A 175 -12.64 -8.49 -15.82
CA ARG A 175 -14.09 -8.31 -15.96
C ARG A 175 -14.45 -7.41 -17.16
N LEU A 176 -13.79 -6.27 -17.29
CA LEU A 176 -14.07 -5.31 -18.38
C LEU A 176 -13.60 -5.84 -19.74
N ALA A 177 -12.52 -6.62 -19.78
CA ALA A 177 -12.07 -7.29 -21.00
C ALA A 177 -13.09 -8.33 -21.50
N GLU A 178 -13.80 -9.02 -20.60
CA GLU A 178 -14.92 -9.88 -20.99
C GLU A 178 -16.08 -9.09 -21.62
N GLU A 179 -16.36 -7.89 -21.13
CA GLU A 179 -17.37 -7.00 -21.73
C GLU A 179 -16.96 -6.54 -23.14
N VAL A 180 -15.67 -6.20 -23.36
CA VAL A 180 -15.16 -5.89 -24.70
C VAL A 180 -15.20 -7.10 -25.63
N ALA A 181 -14.85 -8.28 -25.11
CA ALA A 181 -14.95 -9.53 -25.88
C ALA A 181 -16.40 -9.85 -26.31
N ALA A 182 -17.39 -9.48 -25.47
CA ALA A 182 -18.80 -9.62 -25.83
C ALA A 182 -19.20 -8.68 -26.98
N LEU A 183 -18.66 -7.46 -27.03
CA LEU A 183 -18.87 -6.54 -28.19
C LEU A 183 -18.24 -7.11 -29.47
N GLN A 184 -17.03 -7.65 -29.36
CA GLN A 184 -16.37 -8.30 -30.52
C GLN A 184 -17.18 -9.48 -31.03
N LYS A 185 -17.65 -10.34 -30.10
CA LYS A 185 -18.50 -11.47 -30.46
C LYS A 185 -19.79 -11.03 -31.14
N ALA A 186 -20.45 -9.96 -30.68
CA ALA A 186 -21.65 -9.43 -31.29
C ALA A 186 -21.40 -8.96 -32.74
N LEU A 187 -20.25 -8.33 -33.00
CA LEU A 187 -19.86 -7.96 -34.36
C LEU A 187 -19.60 -9.20 -35.23
N ASP A 188 -18.90 -10.21 -34.70
CA ASP A 188 -18.60 -11.44 -35.45
C ASP A 188 -19.86 -12.24 -35.75
N ASP A 189 -20.79 -12.33 -34.81
CA ASP A 189 -22.11 -12.96 -35.01
C ASP A 189 -22.94 -12.20 -36.10
N ALA A 190 -22.91 -10.86 -36.07
CA ALA A 190 -23.57 -10.04 -37.06
C ALA A 190 -22.98 -10.25 -38.49
N LYS A 191 -21.64 -10.29 -38.59
CA LYS A 191 -20.95 -10.60 -39.86
C LYS A 191 -21.32 -11.98 -40.40
N ALA A 192 -21.36 -12.99 -39.55
CA ALA A 192 -21.72 -14.36 -39.91
C ALA A 192 -23.15 -14.42 -40.42
N LYS A 193 -24.09 -13.73 -39.76
CA LYS A 193 -25.48 -13.66 -40.16
C LYS A 193 -25.65 -13.00 -41.52
N VAL A 194 -25.04 -11.85 -41.77
CA VAL A 194 -25.11 -11.17 -43.08
C VAL A 194 -24.49 -12.02 -44.18
N ALA A 195 -23.37 -12.70 -43.92
CA ALA A 195 -22.75 -13.58 -44.89
C ALA A 195 -23.62 -14.81 -45.25
N GLU A 196 -24.43 -15.30 -44.31
CA GLU A 196 -25.35 -16.43 -44.51
C GLU A 196 -26.62 -15.99 -45.23
N GLU A 197 -27.25 -14.88 -44.81
CA GLU A 197 -28.55 -14.43 -45.32
C GLU A 197 -28.45 -13.61 -46.63
N CYS A 198 -27.35 -12.84 -46.78
CA CYS A 198 -27.15 -11.90 -47.90
C CYS A 198 -25.71 -11.97 -48.45
N PRO A 199 -25.24 -13.12 -48.97
CA PRO A 199 -23.83 -13.31 -49.36
C PRO A 199 -23.37 -12.34 -50.46
N ASP A 200 -24.28 -11.95 -51.37
CA ASP A 200 -23.95 -11.09 -52.52
C ASP A 200 -23.70 -9.62 -52.14
N VAL A 201 -24.13 -9.22 -50.94
CA VAL A 201 -23.98 -7.83 -50.45
C VAL A 201 -22.98 -7.69 -49.31
N ALA A 202 -22.55 -8.80 -48.70
CA ALA A 202 -21.65 -8.80 -47.56
C ALA A 202 -20.37 -7.97 -47.77
N GLU A 203 -19.78 -8.03 -48.98
CA GLU A 203 -18.58 -7.26 -49.34
C GLU A 203 -18.84 -5.74 -49.39
N ASN A 204 -20.08 -5.29 -49.65
CA ASN A 204 -20.45 -3.88 -49.76
C ASN A 204 -20.37 -3.18 -48.37
N TYR A 205 -20.39 -3.94 -47.26
CA TYR A 205 -20.38 -3.42 -45.92
C TYR A 205 -18.99 -3.53 -45.21
N ALA A 206 -17.94 -3.85 -45.97
CA ALA A 206 -16.59 -3.99 -45.43
C ALA A 206 -16.14 -2.73 -44.65
N GLU A 207 -16.38 -1.53 -45.18
CA GLU A 207 -16.04 -0.26 -44.53
C GLU A 207 -16.86 -0.02 -43.27
N THR A 208 -18.13 -0.41 -43.23
CA THR A 208 -18.98 -0.34 -42.05
C THR A 208 -18.43 -1.25 -40.95
N VAL A 209 -18.06 -2.49 -41.28
CA VAL A 209 -17.47 -3.45 -40.36
C VAL A 209 -16.14 -2.94 -39.82
N GLU A 210 -15.28 -2.37 -40.67
CA GLU A 210 -14.00 -1.75 -40.21
C GLU A 210 -14.24 -0.58 -39.28
N THR A 211 -15.27 0.22 -39.50
CA THR A 211 -15.64 1.32 -38.62
C THR A 211 -16.06 0.81 -37.23
N ILE A 212 -16.93 -0.23 -37.19
CA ILE A 212 -17.36 -0.85 -35.94
C ILE A 212 -16.16 -1.48 -35.21
N GLN A 213 -15.29 -2.18 -35.94
CA GLN A 213 -14.06 -2.75 -35.37
C GLN A 213 -13.17 -1.69 -34.76
N SER A 214 -13.05 -0.53 -35.40
CA SER A 214 -12.24 0.59 -34.89
C SER A 214 -12.82 1.17 -33.60
N LEU A 215 -14.14 1.21 -33.44
CA LEU A 215 -14.79 1.62 -32.19
C LEU A 215 -14.51 0.62 -31.06
N ILE A 216 -14.58 -0.68 -31.31
CA ILE A 216 -14.24 -1.72 -30.32
C ILE A 216 -12.77 -1.62 -29.93
N ASN A 217 -11.87 -1.45 -30.89
CA ASN A 217 -10.43 -1.30 -30.63
C ASN A 217 -10.13 -0.05 -29.80
N ALA A 218 -10.87 1.05 -29.97
CA ALA A 218 -10.71 2.24 -29.17
C ALA A 218 -11.09 2.00 -27.68
N ILE A 219 -12.18 1.25 -27.44
CA ILE A 219 -12.59 0.85 -26.08
C ILE A 219 -11.52 -0.04 -25.44
N GLN A 220 -11.00 -1.02 -26.18
CA GLN A 220 -9.92 -1.90 -25.69
C GLN A 220 -8.66 -1.10 -25.36
N SER A 221 -8.27 -0.16 -26.22
CA SER A 221 -7.09 0.68 -26.01
C SER A 221 -7.19 1.58 -24.79
N ASP A 222 -8.37 2.14 -24.50
CA ASP A 222 -8.63 2.91 -23.28
C ASP A 222 -8.54 2.02 -22.03
N LEU A 223 -9.11 0.82 -22.11
CA LEU A 223 -9.03 -0.17 -21.02
C LEU A 223 -7.58 -0.58 -20.74
N ASP A 224 -6.79 -0.86 -21.79
CA ASP A 224 -5.38 -1.23 -21.67
C ASP A 224 -4.54 -0.11 -21.05
N ALA A 225 -4.79 1.14 -21.44
CA ALA A 225 -4.12 2.31 -20.85
C ALA A 225 -4.43 2.45 -19.36
N LYS A 226 -5.69 2.33 -18.96
CA LYS A 226 -6.10 2.36 -17.55
C LYS A 226 -5.50 1.21 -16.74
N ASN A 227 -5.39 0.02 -17.33
CA ASN A 227 -4.74 -1.12 -16.71
C ASN A 227 -3.23 -0.89 -16.49
N ALA A 228 -2.56 -0.36 -17.51
CA ALA A 228 -1.12 -0.04 -17.44
C ALA A 228 -0.82 1.00 -16.33
N ASP A 229 -1.73 1.96 -16.15
CA ASP A 229 -1.61 2.98 -15.08
C ASP A 229 -2.07 2.49 -13.70
N CYS A 230 -2.51 1.23 -13.58
CA CYS A 230 -3.12 0.68 -12.36
C CYS A 230 -4.27 1.58 -11.84
N ALA A 231 -5.13 2.04 -12.76
CA ALA A 231 -6.17 3.04 -12.49
C ALA A 231 -7.58 2.43 -12.35
N LEU A 232 -7.73 1.10 -12.57
CA LEU A 232 -9.01 0.42 -12.48
C LEU A 232 -9.35 0.06 -11.02
N THR A 233 -10.63 0.17 -10.71
CA THR A 233 -11.22 -0.14 -9.39
C THR A 233 -12.36 -1.13 -9.54
N GLU A 234 -12.87 -1.66 -8.43
CA GLU A 234 -14.03 -2.55 -8.42
C GLU A 234 -15.27 -1.93 -9.07
N THR A 235 -15.41 -0.60 -9.04
CA THR A 235 -16.53 0.14 -9.62
C THR A 235 -16.27 0.68 -11.02
N SER A 236 -15.09 0.45 -11.60
CA SER A 236 -14.77 0.88 -12.95
C SER A 236 -15.71 0.22 -13.97
N THR A 237 -16.12 0.98 -14.97
CA THR A 237 -16.96 0.55 -16.11
C THR A 237 -16.32 0.96 -17.42
N LEU A 238 -16.70 0.29 -18.51
CA LEU A 238 -16.42 0.80 -19.85
C LEU A 238 -17.19 2.13 -20.07
N ASP A 239 -16.72 2.92 -21.03
CA ASP A 239 -17.43 4.12 -21.44
C ASP A 239 -18.81 3.75 -22.02
N ALA A 240 -19.87 4.16 -21.33
CA ALA A 240 -21.24 3.79 -21.68
C ALA A 240 -21.68 4.34 -23.05
N GLU A 241 -21.22 5.53 -23.44
CA GLU A 241 -21.54 6.12 -24.72
C GLU A 241 -20.79 5.41 -25.85
N ALA A 242 -19.53 5.02 -25.63
CA ALA A 242 -18.75 4.23 -26.56
C ALA A 242 -19.38 2.85 -26.81
N VAL A 243 -19.75 2.14 -25.72
CA VAL A 243 -20.44 0.84 -25.78
C VAL A 243 -21.77 0.95 -26.50
N LYS A 244 -22.56 1.98 -26.18
CA LYS A 244 -23.82 2.27 -26.87
C LYS A 244 -23.61 2.51 -28.36
N GLY A 245 -22.60 3.30 -28.74
CA GLY A 245 -22.24 3.58 -30.12
C GLY A 245 -21.90 2.31 -30.92
N VAL A 246 -21.16 1.38 -30.34
CA VAL A 246 -20.88 0.07 -30.95
C VAL A 246 -22.17 -0.73 -31.20
N ASN A 247 -23.03 -0.83 -30.17
CA ASN A 247 -24.27 -1.60 -30.28
C ASN A 247 -25.23 -1.02 -31.31
N GLU A 248 -25.37 0.31 -31.37
CA GLU A 248 -26.18 0.99 -32.36
C GLU A 248 -25.62 0.79 -33.79
N ALA A 249 -24.30 0.82 -33.95
CA ALA A 249 -23.65 0.58 -35.24
C ALA A 249 -23.82 -0.86 -35.72
N ILE A 250 -23.74 -1.86 -34.82
CA ILE A 250 -24.01 -3.27 -35.12
C ILE A 250 -25.49 -3.46 -35.54
N ALA A 251 -26.43 -2.86 -34.78
CA ALA A 251 -27.86 -2.95 -35.11
C ALA A 251 -28.16 -2.36 -36.49
N LYS A 252 -27.60 -1.18 -36.78
CA LYS A 252 -27.74 -0.53 -38.09
C LYS A 252 -27.14 -1.37 -39.22
N TYR A 253 -25.97 -1.99 -38.99
CA TYR A 253 -25.37 -2.90 -39.98
C TYR A 253 -26.29 -4.07 -40.29
N LEU A 254 -26.96 -4.67 -39.30
CA LEU A 254 -27.91 -5.77 -39.50
C LEU A 254 -29.22 -5.36 -40.16
N GLU A 255 -29.62 -4.08 -40.05
CA GLU A 255 -30.84 -3.55 -40.69
C GLU A 255 -30.63 -3.17 -42.19
N GLU A 256 -29.42 -2.70 -42.50
CA GLU A 256 -29.09 -2.21 -43.84
C GLU A 256 -28.52 -3.28 -44.78
N ALA A 257 -27.97 -4.38 -44.22
CA ALA A 257 -27.42 -5.49 -44.98
C ALA A 257 -28.48 -6.56 -45.29
#